data_9a8bd09ce5320369271bdb343d29629e
#
_entry.id   9a8bd09ce5320369271bdb343d29629e
#
_cell.length_a   1.000
_cell.length_b   1.000
_cell.length_c   1.000
_cell.angle_alpha   90.00
_cell.angle_beta   90.00
_cell.angle_gamma   90.00
#
_symmetry.space_group_name_H-M   'P 1'
#
loop_
_entity.id
_entity.type
_entity.pdbx_description
1 polymer ?
#
loop_
_entity_poly.entity_id
_entity_poly.type
_entity_poly.pdbx_seq_one_letter_code
_entity_poly.pdbx_strand_id
1 'polypeptide(L)'
;MNKGMALLNIHTFPDPILRQKALPVTDFDQSLDDTAKSMLETMYVSSGIGLAAVQAGILKKIIVIDLISGEEDISLREPHVFVNPKILKKYGSTVSEEGCLSVIDFRGDVERAEKISVEYQDVKGNIHQMEAEEMMSICLQHEIDHLNGILFIDHLPVLKQKMVKKKLTKLAMTNA
;
A
#
# COMPACT_ATOMS: atom_id res chain seq x y z
N MET A 1 15.69 8.65 25.91
CA MET A 1 16.03 9.09 24.53
C MET A 1 14.96 8.56 23.60
N ASN A 2 14.10 9.44 23.10
CA ASN A 2 13.21 9.07 22.00
C ASN A 2 14.09 8.80 20.78
N LYS A 3 14.30 7.53 20.46
CA LYS A 3 14.73 7.17 19.12
C LYS A 3 13.61 7.60 18.18
N GLY A 4 13.78 8.74 17.50
CA GLY A 4 12.86 9.13 16.45
C GLY A 4 12.69 7.95 15.51
N MET A 5 11.42 7.64 15.14
CA MET A 5 11.14 6.57 14.19
C MET A 5 11.86 6.88 12.87
N ALA A 6 12.60 5.89 12.35
CA ALA A 6 13.30 6.04 11.08
C ALA A 6 12.29 6.11 9.93
N LEU A 7 12.41 7.16 9.11
CA LEU A 7 11.67 7.22 7.84
C LEU A 7 12.24 6.20 6.86
N LEU A 8 11.36 5.54 6.13
CA LEU A 8 11.71 4.54 5.13
C LEU A 8 11.79 5.19 3.74
N ASN A 9 12.66 4.66 2.88
CA ASN A 9 12.70 5.05 1.48
C ASN A 9 11.57 4.36 0.71
N ILE A 10 10.77 5.13 -0.01
CA ILE A 10 9.75 4.57 -0.91
C ILE A 10 10.41 4.32 -2.26
N HIS A 11 10.42 3.06 -2.68
CA HIS A 11 10.90 2.65 -3.99
C HIS A 11 9.88 3.01 -5.07
N THR A 12 10.37 3.42 -6.23
CA THR A 12 9.52 3.86 -7.33
C THR A 12 9.74 3.01 -8.57
N PHE A 13 8.68 2.83 -9.38
CA PHE A 13 8.78 2.11 -10.64
C PHE A 13 9.86 2.77 -11.53
N PRO A 14 10.76 2.02 -12.18
CA PRO A 14 10.74 0.59 -12.42
C PRO A 14 11.59 -0.29 -11.47
N ASP A 15 11.82 0.14 -10.23
CA ASP A 15 12.61 -0.63 -9.27
C ASP A 15 12.06 -2.07 -9.18
N PRO A 16 12.88 -3.10 -9.42
CA PRO A 16 12.43 -4.50 -9.42
C PRO A 16 11.91 -5.00 -8.06
N ILE A 17 12.23 -4.30 -6.96
CA ILE A 17 11.68 -4.66 -5.65
C ILE A 17 10.15 -4.65 -5.64
N LEU A 18 9.54 -3.77 -6.44
CA LEU A 18 8.08 -3.64 -6.54
C LEU A 18 7.41 -4.87 -7.19
N ARG A 19 8.18 -5.73 -7.81
CA ARG A 19 7.70 -6.98 -8.43
C ARG A 19 7.93 -8.20 -7.55
N GLN A 20 8.51 -8.03 -6.38
CA GLN A 20 8.72 -9.12 -5.42
C GLN A 20 7.43 -9.43 -4.67
N LYS A 21 7.28 -10.70 -4.30
CA LYS A 21 6.18 -11.14 -3.45
C LYS A 21 6.59 -11.08 -1.99
N ALA A 22 5.73 -10.51 -1.17
CA ALA A 22 5.92 -10.47 0.28
C ALA A 22 5.69 -11.87 0.89
N LEU A 23 6.38 -12.13 1.97
CA LEU A 23 6.24 -13.35 2.77
C LEU A 23 5.35 -13.07 3.99
N PRO A 24 4.61 -14.08 4.47
CA PRO A 24 3.84 -13.94 5.70
C PRO A 24 4.72 -13.55 6.89
N VAL A 25 4.18 -12.70 7.75
CA VAL A 25 4.78 -12.37 9.05
C VAL A 25 4.51 -13.54 10.01
N THR A 26 5.55 -14.01 10.67
CA THR A 26 5.46 -15.11 11.65
C THR A 26 5.83 -14.69 13.07
N ASP A 27 6.59 -13.60 13.21
CA ASP A 27 7.05 -13.07 14.49
C ASP A 27 6.33 -11.75 14.81
N PHE A 28 5.50 -11.77 15.85
CA PHE A 28 4.70 -10.63 16.31
C PHE A 28 5.37 -10.01 17.54
N ASP A 29 6.48 -9.35 17.30
CA ASP A 29 7.38 -8.78 18.31
C ASP A 29 7.47 -7.25 18.21
N GLN A 30 8.33 -6.64 19.01
CA GLN A 30 8.55 -5.20 19.01
C GLN A 30 9.07 -4.71 17.65
N SER A 31 9.85 -5.52 16.94
CA SER A 31 10.36 -5.18 15.60
C SER A 31 9.23 -5.00 14.60
N LEU A 32 8.17 -5.80 14.67
CA LEU A 32 6.98 -5.65 13.83
C LEU A 32 6.24 -4.35 14.15
N ASP A 33 6.03 -4.07 15.43
CA ASP A 33 5.39 -2.82 15.87
C ASP A 33 6.17 -1.60 15.41
N ASP A 34 7.49 -1.60 15.56
CA ASP A 34 8.38 -0.52 15.10
C ASP A 34 8.32 -0.34 13.58
N THR A 35 8.29 -1.43 12.83
CA THR A 35 8.16 -1.41 11.37
C THR A 35 6.82 -0.77 10.95
N ALA A 36 5.71 -1.16 11.58
CA ALA A 36 4.40 -0.60 11.30
C ALA A 36 4.36 0.91 11.59
N LYS A 37 4.94 1.35 12.69
CA LYS A 37 5.05 2.77 13.06
C LYS A 37 5.89 3.56 12.05
N SER A 38 7.03 3.02 11.63
CA SER A 38 7.87 3.64 10.60
C SER A 38 7.16 3.74 9.26
N MET A 39 6.37 2.74 8.89
CA MET A 39 5.54 2.76 7.67
C MET A 39 4.47 3.87 7.75
N LEU A 40 3.79 4.00 8.88
CA LEU A 40 2.79 5.06 9.09
C LEU A 40 3.42 6.45 8.99
N GLU A 41 4.53 6.70 9.67
CA GLU A 41 5.25 7.98 9.58
C GLU A 41 5.69 8.29 8.16
N THR A 42 6.26 7.32 7.46
CA THR A 42 6.67 7.47 6.06
C THR A 42 5.48 7.82 5.16
N MET A 43 4.37 7.15 5.36
CA MET A 43 3.12 7.42 4.65
C MET A 43 2.63 8.85 4.89
N TYR A 44 2.59 9.31 6.13
CA TYR A 44 2.16 10.66 6.49
C TYR A 44 3.07 11.74 5.88
N VAL A 45 4.37 11.57 6.02
CA VAL A 45 5.36 12.52 5.46
C VAL A 45 5.25 12.60 3.94
N SER A 46 4.90 11.50 3.28
CA SER A 46 4.76 11.42 1.82
C SER A 46 3.36 11.81 1.33
N SER A 47 2.47 12.23 2.23
CA SER A 47 1.07 12.61 1.92
C SER A 47 0.26 11.48 1.28
N GLY A 48 0.55 10.23 1.65
CA GLY A 48 -0.17 9.04 1.20
C GLY A 48 -1.28 8.65 2.16
N ILE A 49 -2.23 7.86 1.68
CA ILE A 49 -3.32 7.28 2.47
C ILE A 49 -3.11 5.79 2.75
N GLY A 50 -2.19 5.16 2.04
CA GLY A 50 -1.83 3.76 2.21
C GLY A 50 -0.39 3.50 1.81
N LEU A 51 0.20 2.47 2.39
CA LEU A 51 1.55 2.01 2.08
C LEU A 51 1.67 0.52 2.37
N ALA A 52 2.23 -0.22 1.41
CA ALA A 52 2.60 -1.62 1.60
C ALA A 52 4.11 -1.73 1.89
N ALA A 53 4.49 -2.68 2.72
CA ALA A 53 5.89 -2.86 3.13
C ALA A 53 6.85 -3.06 1.95
N VAL A 54 6.40 -3.73 0.88
CA VAL A 54 7.19 -3.95 -0.34
C VAL A 54 7.67 -2.62 -0.95
N GLN A 55 6.84 -1.57 -0.89
CA GLN A 55 7.21 -0.24 -1.39
C GLN A 55 8.39 0.37 -0.63
N ALA A 56 8.61 -0.06 0.61
CA ALA A 56 9.73 0.36 1.45
C ALA A 56 10.88 -0.67 1.45
N GLY A 57 10.86 -1.64 0.54
CA GLY A 57 11.88 -2.67 0.44
C GLY A 57 11.79 -3.78 1.48
N ILE A 58 10.67 -3.86 2.21
CA ILE A 58 10.43 -4.86 3.24
C ILE A 58 9.49 -5.93 2.68
N LEU A 59 10.01 -7.14 2.48
CA LEU A 59 9.26 -8.24 1.85
C LEU A 59 8.41 -9.02 2.87
N LYS A 60 7.59 -8.28 3.61
CA LYS A 60 6.66 -8.82 4.60
C LYS A 60 5.25 -8.36 4.27
N LYS A 61 4.26 -9.20 4.57
CA LYS A 61 2.84 -8.86 4.35
C LYS A 61 2.34 -7.91 5.42
N ILE A 62 2.68 -6.63 5.28
CA ILE A 62 2.25 -5.53 6.16
C ILE A 62 1.72 -4.39 5.30
N ILE A 63 0.57 -3.87 5.66
CA ILE A 63 -0.08 -2.72 5.04
C ILE A 63 -0.47 -1.74 6.12
N VAL A 64 -0.28 -0.45 5.87
CA VAL A 64 -0.84 0.63 6.70
C VAL A 64 -1.77 1.49 5.85
N ILE A 65 -2.89 1.91 6.43
CA ILE A 65 -3.88 2.78 5.77
C ILE A 65 -4.39 3.78 6.79
N ASP A 66 -4.50 5.04 6.38
CA ASP A 66 -5.24 6.08 7.07
C ASP A 66 -5.92 6.97 6.02
N LEU A 67 -7.24 6.82 5.89
CA LEU A 67 -8.02 7.54 4.86
C LEU A 67 -8.09 9.03 5.11
N ILE A 68 -7.86 9.47 6.34
CA ILE A 68 -7.85 10.87 6.77
C ILE A 68 -6.44 11.35 7.14
N SER A 69 -5.41 10.75 6.51
CA SER A 69 -4.01 11.09 6.75
C SER A 69 -3.66 12.56 6.49
N GLY A 70 -4.41 13.23 5.60
CA GLY A 70 -4.24 14.65 5.27
C GLY A 70 -4.84 15.62 6.29
N GLU A 71 -5.49 15.12 7.34
CA GLU A 71 -6.05 15.96 8.39
C GLU A 71 -4.94 16.68 9.16
N GLU A 72 -5.04 18.01 9.27
CA GLU A 72 -4.05 18.83 9.99
C GLU A 72 -4.03 18.52 11.49
N ASP A 73 -5.19 18.22 12.08
CA ASP A 73 -5.30 17.79 13.46
C ASP A 73 -4.93 16.31 13.59
N ILE A 74 -3.74 16.06 14.12
CA ILE A 74 -3.19 14.72 14.31
C ILE A 74 -4.10 13.82 15.17
N SER A 75 -4.85 14.43 16.11
CA SER A 75 -5.78 13.70 16.98
C SER A 75 -6.96 13.05 16.23
N LEU A 76 -7.24 13.50 15.00
CA LEU A 76 -8.33 12.98 14.17
C LEU A 76 -7.87 11.82 13.27
N ARG A 77 -6.57 11.53 13.21
CA ARG A 77 -6.03 10.43 12.40
C ARG A 77 -6.58 9.08 12.86
N GLU A 78 -6.86 8.21 11.89
CA GLU A 78 -7.37 6.85 12.11
C GLU A 78 -6.48 5.81 11.43
N PRO A 79 -5.26 5.57 11.99
CA PRO A 79 -4.34 4.62 11.40
C PRO A 79 -4.82 3.18 11.57
N HIS A 80 -4.70 2.40 10.51
CA HIS A 80 -4.96 0.97 10.50
C HIS A 80 -3.70 0.22 10.08
N VAL A 81 -3.40 -0.87 10.75
CA VAL A 81 -2.30 -1.79 10.41
C VAL A 81 -2.89 -3.16 10.10
N PHE A 82 -2.59 -3.67 8.92
CA PHE A 82 -3.04 -4.99 8.47
C PHE A 82 -1.83 -5.89 8.25
N VAL A 83 -1.70 -6.92 9.07
CA VAL A 83 -0.64 -7.93 8.94
C VAL A 83 -1.26 -9.19 8.35
N ASN A 84 -0.58 -9.79 7.37
CA ASN A 84 -1.06 -10.98 6.67
C ASN A 84 -2.49 -10.84 6.13
N PRO A 85 -2.84 -9.73 5.45
CA PRO A 85 -4.20 -9.52 4.97
C PRO A 85 -4.55 -10.51 3.85
N LYS A 86 -5.78 -11.01 3.89
CA LYS A 86 -6.33 -11.94 2.90
C LYS A 86 -7.75 -11.54 2.56
N ILE A 87 -8.03 -11.33 1.28
CA ILE A 87 -9.38 -11.10 0.80
C ILE A 87 -10.11 -12.44 0.78
N LEU A 88 -11.21 -12.53 1.53
CA LEU A 88 -12.05 -13.72 1.60
C LEU A 88 -13.13 -13.69 0.52
N LYS A 89 -13.70 -12.52 0.25
CA LYS A 89 -14.80 -12.36 -0.70
C LYS A 89 -14.84 -10.94 -1.25
N LYS A 90 -15.24 -10.82 -2.52
CA LYS A 90 -15.43 -9.56 -3.22
C LYS A 90 -16.88 -9.41 -3.65
N TYR A 91 -17.39 -8.17 -3.58
CA TYR A 91 -18.77 -7.84 -3.96
C TYR A 91 -18.79 -6.57 -4.81
N GLY A 92 -19.57 -6.61 -5.87
CA GLY A 92 -19.79 -5.46 -6.75
C GLY A 92 -18.53 -5.02 -7.50
N SER A 93 -18.67 -3.93 -8.21
CA SER A 93 -17.60 -3.35 -9.01
C SER A 93 -17.76 -1.83 -9.05
N THR A 94 -16.65 -1.13 -8.96
CA THR A 94 -16.59 0.32 -9.10
C THR A 94 -15.29 0.71 -9.83
N VAL A 95 -15.32 1.85 -10.51
CA VAL A 95 -14.12 2.42 -11.13
C VAL A 95 -13.61 3.57 -10.28
N SER A 96 -12.33 3.53 -9.97
CA SER A 96 -11.68 4.54 -9.14
C SER A 96 -10.44 5.07 -9.84
N GLU A 97 -10.24 6.38 -9.80
CA GLU A 97 -8.99 6.99 -10.24
C GLU A 97 -7.94 6.79 -9.15
N GLU A 98 -6.89 6.05 -9.48
CA GLU A 98 -5.84 5.70 -8.54
C GLU A 98 -4.52 6.37 -8.89
N GLY A 99 -3.76 6.66 -7.84
CA GLY A 99 -2.36 7.06 -7.88
C GLY A 99 -1.59 6.25 -6.84
N CYS A 100 -0.28 6.32 -6.88
CA CYS A 100 0.58 5.56 -5.99
C CYS A 100 1.88 6.31 -5.73
N LEU A 101 2.36 6.27 -4.48
CA LEU A 101 3.66 6.86 -4.12
C LEU A 101 4.83 6.24 -4.89
N SER A 102 4.67 4.99 -5.35
CA SER A 102 5.67 4.28 -6.16
C SER A 102 5.53 4.49 -7.67
N VAL A 103 4.51 5.20 -8.12
CA VAL A 103 4.26 5.54 -9.53
C VAL A 103 4.11 7.05 -9.64
N ILE A 104 5.22 7.71 -9.97
CA ILE A 104 5.33 9.17 -9.92
C ILE A 104 4.51 9.82 -11.05
N ASP A 105 3.75 10.87 -10.67
CA ASP A 105 3.05 11.76 -11.61
C ASP A 105 2.11 11.07 -12.60
N PHE A 106 1.55 9.93 -12.20
CA PHE A 106 0.56 9.24 -13.02
C PHE A 106 -0.64 8.80 -12.19
N ARG A 107 -1.83 9.01 -12.72
CA ARG A 107 -3.09 8.53 -12.18
C ARG A 107 -3.89 7.86 -13.29
N GLY A 108 -4.66 6.83 -12.95
CA GLY A 108 -5.46 6.12 -13.92
C GLY A 108 -6.66 5.42 -13.30
N ASP A 109 -7.65 5.13 -14.15
CA ASP A 109 -8.87 4.46 -13.72
C ASP A 109 -8.64 2.96 -13.59
N VAL A 110 -9.01 2.42 -12.44
CA VAL A 110 -8.92 0.98 -12.13
C VAL A 110 -10.27 0.48 -11.64
N GLU A 111 -10.68 -0.66 -12.15
CA GLU A 111 -11.86 -1.37 -11.66
C GLU A 111 -11.50 -2.16 -10.40
N ARG A 112 -12.29 -1.94 -9.34
CA ARG A 112 -12.12 -2.58 -8.04
C ARG A 112 -13.47 -3.12 -7.53
N ALA A 113 -13.43 -4.06 -6.61
CA ALA A 113 -14.64 -4.46 -5.87
C ALA A 113 -15.11 -3.29 -4.98
N GLU A 114 -16.41 -3.01 -4.97
CA GLU A 114 -17.00 -1.99 -4.10
C GLU A 114 -16.85 -2.32 -2.63
N LYS A 115 -16.94 -3.62 -2.32
CA LYS A 115 -16.87 -4.16 -0.97
C LYS A 115 -16.05 -5.44 -0.96
N ILE A 116 -15.26 -5.61 0.08
CA ILE A 116 -14.51 -6.84 0.33
C ILE A 116 -14.69 -7.30 1.76
N SER A 117 -14.66 -8.62 1.94
CA SER A 117 -14.47 -9.25 3.25
C SER A 117 -13.01 -9.60 3.38
N VAL A 118 -12.34 -9.11 4.41
CA VAL A 118 -10.90 -9.30 4.60
C VAL A 118 -10.61 -9.87 5.98
N GLU A 119 -9.69 -10.83 6.04
CA GLU A 119 -9.10 -11.36 7.26
C GLU A 119 -7.67 -10.85 7.40
N TYR A 120 -7.29 -10.43 8.58
CA TYR A 120 -5.93 -9.94 8.83
C TYR A 120 -5.56 -10.15 10.30
N GLN A 121 -4.29 -9.95 10.62
CA GLN A 121 -3.80 -9.96 11.99
C GLN A 121 -3.39 -8.55 12.41
N ASP A 122 -3.54 -8.24 13.69
CA ASP A 122 -2.95 -7.02 14.25
C ASP A 122 -1.46 -7.25 14.59
N VAL A 123 -0.79 -6.24 15.12
CA VAL A 123 0.65 -6.33 15.45
C VAL A 123 0.95 -7.28 16.61
N LYS A 124 -0.07 -7.75 17.31
CA LYS A 124 0.03 -8.76 18.38
C LYS A 124 -0.28 -10.17 17.90
N GLY A 125 -0.65 -10.31 16.62
CA GLY A 125 -0.99 -11.59 16.02
C GLY A 125 -2.45 -12.01 16.16
N ASN A 126 -3.32 -11.18 16.76
CA ASN A 126 -4.74 -11.47 16.86
C ASN A 126 -5.41 -11.40 15.51
N ILE A 127 -6.25 -12.39 15.20
CA ILE A 127 -6.97 -12.48 13.93
C ILE A 127 -8.24 -11.63 14.00
N HIS A 128 -8.44 -10.83 12.96
CA HIS A 128 -9.62 -9.99 12.77
C HIS A 128 -10.24 -10.26 11.41
N GLN A 129 -11.54 -10.06 11.31
CA GLN A 129 -12.26 -10.02 10.04
C GLN A 129 -13.03 -8.71 9.98
N MET A 130 -13.05 -8.08 8.80
CA MET A 130 -13.82 -6.88 8.57
C MET A 130 -14.42 -6.86 7.18
N GLU A 131 -15.54 -6.15 7.05
CA GLU A 131 -16.12 -5.75 5.80
C GLU A 131 -15.58 -4.35 5.47
N ALA A 132 -14.88 -4.21 4.36
CA ALA A 132 -14.38 -2.93 3.88
C ALA A 132 -15.19 -2.46 2.67
N GLU A 133 -15.64 -1.22 2.71
CA GLU A 133 -16.48 -0.61 1.68
C GLU A 133 -15.85 0.67 1.18
N GLU A 134 -16.28 1.13 0.01
CA GLU A 134 -15.86 2.41 -0.58
C GLU A 134 -14.33 2.54 -0.65
N MET A 135 -13.79 3.64 -0.17
CA MET A 135 -12.35 3.93 -0.27
C MET A 135 -11.48 2.91 0.50
N MET A 136 -11.95 2.39 1.63
CA MET A 136 -11.21 1.36 2.38
C MET A 136 -11.09 0.07 1.55
N SER A 137 -12.14 -0.34 0.85
CA SER A 137 -12.10 -1.49 -0.07
C SER A 137 -11.09 -1.27 -1.19
N ILE A 138 -11.11 -0.11 -1.81
CA ILE A 138 -10.21 0.25 -2.90
C ILE A 138 -8.75 0.27 -2.43
N CYS A 139 -8.47 0.93 -1.31
CA CYS A 139 -7.12 1.02 -0.75
C CYS A 139 -6.57 -0.35 -0.36
N LEU A 140 -7.36 -1.17 0.32
CA LEU A 140 -6.92 -2.52 0.69
C LEU A 140 -6.57 -3.37 -0.53
N GLN A 141 -7.39 -3.33 -1.58
CA GLN A 141 -7.10 -4.07 -2.81
C GLN A 141 -5.82 -3.57 -3.49
N HIS A 142 -5.63 -2.25 -3.55
CA HIS A 142 -4.42 -1.63 -4.09
C HIS A 142 -3.17 -2.07 -3.33
N GLU A 143 -3.21 -2.02 -1.99
CA GLU A 143 -2.07 -2.36 -1.15
C GLU A 143 -1.79 -3.87 -1.11
N ILE A 144 -2.83 -4.71 -1.12
CA ILE A 144 -2.67 -6.16 -1.22
C ILE A 144 -2.03 -6.54 -2.57
N ASP A 145 -2.38 -5.85 -3.65
CA ASP A 145 -1.72 -6.02 -4.94
C ASP A 145 -0.19 -5.83 -4.82
N HIS A 146 0.26 -4.79 -4.12
CA HIS A 146 1.68 -4.56 -3.89
C HIS A 146 2.37 -5.75 -3.22
N LEU A 147 1.70 -6.42 -2.29
CA LEU A 147 2.23 -7.61 -1.62
C LEU A 147 2.42 -8.80 -2.57
N ASN A 148 1.77 -8.75 -3.72
CA ASN A 148 1.87 -9.76 -4.78
C ASN A 148 2.69 -9.29 -6.00
N GLY A 149 3.37 -8.15 -5.89
CA GLY A 149 4.16 -7.59 -6.98
C GLY A 149 3.35 -6.94 -8.10
N ILE A 150 2.11 -6.55 -7.81
CA ILE A 150 1.18 -5.95 -8.77
C ILE A 150 1.05 -4.45 -8.49
N LEU A 151 1.16 -3.65 -9.54
CA LEU A 151 0.95 -2.20 -9.50
C LEU A 151 -0.40 -1.86 -10.14
N PHE A 152 -1.01 -0.73 -9.74
CA PHE A 152 -2.30 -0.34 -10.32
C PHE A 152 -2.24 -0.14 -11.84
N ILE A 153 -1.09 0.27 -12.36
CA ILE A 153 -0.88 0.42 -13.80
C ILE A 153 -1.01 -0.90 -14.57
N ASP A 154 -0.88 -2.04 -13.90
CA ASP A 154 -1.05 -3.36 -14.52
C ASP A 154 -2.52 -3.66 -14.86
N HIS A 155 -3.46 -2.93 -14.26
CA HIS A 155 -4.89 -3.04 -14.52
C HIS A 155 -5.36 -2.15 -15.70
N LEU A 156 -4.50 -1.30 -16.23
CA LEU A 156 -4.81 -0.43 -17.36
C LEU A 156 -4.89 -1.25 -18.67
N PRO A 157 -5.59 -0.74 -19.71
CA PRO A 157 -5.53 -1.35 -21.04
C PRO A 157 -4.09 -1.49 -21.53
N VAL A 158 -3.79 -2.56 -22.25
CA VAL A 158 -2.42 -2.96 -22.64
C VAL A 158 -1.62 -1.83 -23.28
N LEU A 159 -2.23 -1.08 -24.21
CA LEU A 159 -1.56 0.05 -24.88
C LEU A 159 -1.20 1.16 -23.90
N LYS A 160 -2.11 1.45 -22.96
CA LYS A 160 -1.90 2.48 -21.93
C LYS A 160 -0.81 2.05 -20.95
N GLN A 161 -0.79 0.78 -20.55
CA GLN A 161 0.29 0.21 -19.73
C GLN A 161 1.65 0.43 -20.38
N LYS A 162 1.78 0.07 -21.65
CA LYS A 162 3.06 0.22 -22.41
C LYS A 162 3.53 1.66 -22.46
N MET A 163 2.62 2.59 -22.73
CA MET A 163 2.93 4.03 -22.76
C MET A 163 3.43 4.53 -21.40
N VAL A 164 2.71 4.23 -20.33
CA VAL A 164 3.02 4.66 -18.97
C VAL A 164 4.34 4.06 -18.50
N LYS A 165 4.53 2.77 -18.66
CA LYS A 165 5.75 2.06 -18.26
C LYS A 165 6.97 2.59 -18.99
N LYS A 166 6.85 2.86 -20.30
CA LYS A 166 7.92 3.47 -21.10
C LYS A 166 8.29 4.87 -20.60
N LYS A 167 7.30 5.70 -20.33
CA LYS A 167 7.49 7.06 -19.82
C LYS A 167 8.19 7.05 -18.45
N LEU A 168 7.72 6.21 -17.53
CA LEU A 168 8.28 6.09 -16.17
C LEU A 168 9.72 5.56 -16.20
N THR A 169 10.00 4.57 -17.04
CA THR A 169 11.36 4.03 -17.23
C THR A 169 12.31 5.10 -17.75
N LYS A 170 11.85 5.89 -18.72
CA LYS A 170 12.65 7.00 -19.29
C LYS A 170 12.93 8.08 -18.23
N LEU A 171 11.94 8.44 -17.42
CA LEU A 171 12.11 9.40 -16.31
C LEU A 171 13.14 8.91 -15.28
N ALA A 172 13.09 7.63 -14.92
CA ALA A 172 14.05 7.03 -13.98
C ALA A 172 15.48 7.08 -14.53
N MET A 173 15.68 6.88 -15.83
CA MET A 173 16.99 6.96 -16.47
C MET A 173 17.55 8.39 -16.51
N THR A 174 16.69 9.40 -16.62
CA THR A 174 17.12 10.81 -16.65
C THR A 174 17.40 11.37 -15.25
N ASN A 175 16.85 10.74 -14.19
CA ASN A 175 17.02 11.17 -12.81
C ASN A 175 18.07 10.34 -12.05
N ALA A 176 18.72 9.43 -12.74
CA ALA A 176 19.77 8.59 -12.16
C ALA A 176 21.12 9.33 -12.11
#